data_4b70ecf08e8694656b9a2ac4fa7989bf
#
_entry.id   4b70ecf08e8694656b9a2ac4fa7989bf
#
_cell.length_a   1.000
_cell.length_b   1.000
_cell.length_c   1.000
_cell.angle_alpha   90.00
_cell.angle_beta   90.00
_cell.angle_gamma   90.00
#
_symmetry.space_group_name_H-M   'P 1'
#
loop_
_entity.id
_entity.type
_entity.pdbx_description
1 polymer ?
#
loop_
_entity_poly.entity_id
_entity_poly.type
_entity_poly.pdbx_seq_one_letter_code
_entity_poly.pdbx_strand_id
1 'polypeptide(L)'
;APATGATANSFAWINAGSSGNQTYNRFGWLPDGRQLWFLSEQTGYSHLYLDDGNAIRALTSGRWEATRVQWSPDGNAAYFQCNRQSPGDYEVCAVGREGSGIRDITALDGVEDFTLSPDGSKLLVRHSSAYMPPQLSVVDADGGQVSQLTDTRTADFKSRTWIQPQIVQVPSKHGAGTIWGKFYAPATLEPGRKYPIVMFVHGAGYLQNVSARYPNYFREQMFHNLLVQQGYIVLD
;
A
#
# COMPACT_ATOMS: atom_id res chain seq x y z
N ALA A 1 -9.06 3.94 -22.31
CA ALA A 1 -9.07 5.16 -21.73
C ALA A 1 -7.72 5.87 -21.77
N PRO A 2 -7.51 6.79 -22.69
CA PRO A 2 -6.22 7.46 -22.84
C PRO A 2 -5.87 8.37 -21.66
N ALA A 3 -6.84 8.85 -20.95
CA ALA A 3 -6.60 9.63 -19.72
C ALA A 3 -6.01 8.76 -18.60
N THR A 4 -6.32 7.49 -18.63
CA THR A 4 -5.78 6.54 -17.65
C THR A 4 -4.32 6.25 -17.88
N GLY A 5 -3.86 6.22 -19.12
CA GLY A 5 -2.45 6.03 -19.41
C GLY A 5 -1.56 7.14 -18.84
N ALA A 6 -1.99 8.38 -18.96
CA ALA A 6 -1.23 9.50 -18.38
C ALA A 6 -1.29 9.53 -16.85
N THR A 7 -2.45 9.21 -16.29
CA THR A 7 -2.63 9.11 -14.85
C THR A 7 -1.84 7.92 -14.31
N ALA A 8 -1.87 6.82 -15.01
CA ALA A 8 -1.14 5.63 -14.69
C ALA A 8 0.36 5.88 -14.63
N ASN A 9 0.91 6.57 -15.58
CA ASN A 9 2.32 6.95 -15.55
C ASN A 9 2.66 7.84 -14.36
N SER A 10 1.74 8.69 -13.93
CA SER A 10 1.91 9.48 -12.71
C SER A 10 1.91 8.61 -11.46
N PHE A 11 1.08 7.58 -11.42
CA PHE A 11 1.07 6.62 -10.32
C PHE A 11 2.32 5.75 -10.27
N ALA A 12 2.84 5.35 -11.42
CA ALA A 12 4.12 4.67 -11.49
C ALA A 12 5.22 5.48 -10.79
N TRP A 13 5.20 6.78 -10.93
CA TRP A 13 6.10 7.69 -10.24
C TRP A 13 5.85 7.73 -8.74
N ILE A 14 4.61 7.81 -8.34
CA ILE A 14 4.21 7.88 -6.93
C ILE A 14 4.62 6.62 -6.19
N ASN A 15 4.41 5.46 -6.79
CA ASN A 15 4.80 4.19 -6.17
C ASN A 15 6.26 3.79 -6.40
N ALA A 16 6.96 4.48 -7.25
CA ALA A 16 8.40 4.34 -7.33
C ALA A 16 9.05 4.61 -5.97
N GLY A 17 8.36 5.38 -5.13
CA GLY A 17 8.79 5.68 -3.77
C GLY A 17 10.17 6.31 -3.74
N SER A 18 10.66 6.54 -2.57
CA SER A 18 12.03 7.01 -2.35
C SER A 18 13.11 6.03 -2.79
N SER A 19 12.75 4.80 -3.09
CA SER A 19 13.68 3.76 -3.54
C SER A 19 13.99 3.80 -5.03
N GLY A 20 13.32 4.66 -5.81
CA GLY A 20 13.45 4.67 -7.26
C GLY A 20 12.99 3.39 -7.95
N ASN A 21 12.33 2.51 -7.22
CA ASN A 21 11.91 1.22 -7.72
C ASN A 21 10.53 1.36 -8.35
N GLN A 22 10.52 1.59 -9.65
CA GLN A 22 9.29 1.62 -10.43
C GLN A 22 8.67 0.22 -10.42
N THR A 23 7.57 0.07 -9.71
CA THR A 23 6.86 -1.20 -9.57
C THR A 23 5.82 -1.41 -10.65
N TYR A 24 5.43 -0.34 -11.33
CA TYR A 24 4.60 -0.40 -12.53
C TYR A 24 5.45 -0.79 -13.75
N ASN A 25 4.84 -1.34 -14.74
CA ASN A 25 5.51 -1.84 -15.94
C ASN A 25 6.51 -2.97 -15.67
N ARG A 26 6.34 -3.69 -14.57
CA ARG A 26 7.10 -4.91 -14.37
C ARG A 26 6.59 -6.01 -15.27
N PHE A 27 7.51 -6.81 -15.74
CA PHE A 27 7.22 -7.99 -16.54
C PHE A 27 8.31 -9.04 -16.31
N GLY A 28 8.02 -10.27 -16.67
CA GLY A 28 8.96 -11.36 -16.57
C GLY A 28 8.37 -12.65 -17.12
N TRP A 29 9.20 -13.66 -17.19
CA TRP A 29 8.78 -15.01 -17.52
C TRP A 29 8.26 -15.73 -16.30
N LEU A 30 7.29 -16.63 -16.48
CA LEU A 30 7.01 -17.63 -15.47
C LEU A 30 8.23 -18.55 -15.28
N PRO A 31 8.35 -19.22 -14.11
CA PRO A 31 9.50 -20.11 -13.85
C PRO A 31 9.69 -21.22 -14.91
N ASP A 32 8.62 -21.64 -15.57
CA ASP A 32 8.67 -22.63 -16.65
C ASP A 32 9.14 -22.05 -18.01
N GLY A 33 9.33 -20.73 -18.11
CA GLY A 33 9.76 -20.05 -19.32
C GLY A 33 8.77 -20.01 -20.47
N ARG A 34 7.51 -20.40 -20.24
CA ARG A 34 6.52 -20.55 -21.33
C ARG A 34 5.55 -19.39 -21.47
N GLN A 35 5.29 -18.67 -20.42
CA GLN A 35 4.37 -17.53 -20.40
C GLN A 35 5.05 -16.29 -19.88
N LEU A 36 4.66 -15.14 -20.43
CA LEU A 36 5.07 -13.83 -19.95
C LEU A 36 4.00 -13.28 -18.99
N TRP A 37 4.44 -12.76 -17.86
CA TRP A 37 3.57 -11.96 -17.01
C TRP A 37 3.96 -10.49 -17.05
N PHE A 38 3.00 -9.61 -16.87
CA PHE A 38 3.26 -8.17 -16.79
C PHE A 38 2.18 -7.44 -15.99
N LEU A 39 2.54 -6.26 -15.49
CA LEU A 39 1.59 -5.32 -14.90
C LEU A 39 1.15 -4.31 -15.95
N SER A 40 -0.14 -4.00 -15.96
CA SER A 40 -0.71 -3.00 -16.87
C SER A 40 -1.82 -2.22 -16.19
N GLU A 41 -1.88 -0.93 -16.48
CA GLU A 41 -2.89 0.01 -15.97
C GLU A 41 -3.97 0.32 -17.03
N GLN A 42 -4.11 -0.50 -18.06
CA GLN A 42 -5.06 -0.29 -19.16
C GLN A 42 -6.52 -0.14 -18.72
N THR A 43 -6.87 -0.59 -17.51
CA THR A 43 -8.21 -0.47 -16.94
C THR A 43 -8.34 0.69 -15.94
N GLY A 44 -7.28 1.48 -15.74
CA GLY A 44 -7.22 2.59 -14.80
C GLY A 44 -6.55 2.26 -13.46
N TYR A 45 -6.26 0.98 -13.22
CA TYR A 45 -5.54 0.47 -12.04
C TYR A 45 -4.50 -0.54 -12.50
N SER A 46 -3.40 -0.65 -11.76
CA SER A 46 -2.37 -1.64 -12.03
C SER A 46 -2.88 -3.04 -11.74
N HIS A 47 -2.87 -3.91 -12.76
CA HIS A 47 -3.30 -5.30 -12.64
C HIS A 47 -2.31 -6.25 -13.29
N LEU A 48 -2.34 -7.51 -12.81
CA LEU A 48 -1.49 -8.58 -13.29
C LEU A 48 -2.15 -9.29 -14.49
N TYR A 49 -1.36 -9.48 -15.53
CA TYR A 49 -1.72 -10.16 -16.77
C TYR A 49 -0.75 -11.30 -17.08
N LEU A 50 -1.25 -12.30 -17.76
CA LEU A 50 -0.45 -13.35 -18.41
C LEU A 50 -0.64 -13.30 -19.93
N ASP A 51 0.44 -13.56 -20.64
CA ASP A 51 0.46 -13.74 -22.10
C ASP A 51 1.11 -15.11 -22.41
N ASP A 52 0.37 -15.96 -23.11
CA ASP A 52 0.85 -17.28 -23.57
C ASP A 52 1.30 -17.28 -25.05
N GLY A 53 1.39 -16.11 -25.66
CA GLY A 53 1.72 -15.90 -27.06
C GLY A 53 0.54 -15.98 -28.01
N ASN A 54 -0.64 -16.46 -27.55
CA ASN A 54 -1.87 -16.49 -28.32
C ASN A 54 -2.93 -15.54 -27.76
N ALA A 55 -2.97 -15.39 -26.45
CA ALA A 55 -3.94 -14.57 -25.76
C ALA A 55 -3.36 -13.92 -24.49
N ILE A 56 -3.80 -12.70 -24.23
CA ILE A 56 -3.53 -11.99 -22.99
C ILE A 56 -4.72 -12.14 -22.05
N ARG A 57 -4.46 -12.57 -20.83
CA ARG A 57 -5.48 -12.81 -19.81
C ARG A 57 -5.16 -12.01 -18.54
N ALA A 58 -6.16 -11.29 -18.04
CA ALA A 58 -6.04 -10.61 -16.73
C ALA A 58 -6.19 -11.66 -15.60
N LEU A 59 -5.26 -11.65 -14.66
CA LEU A 59 -5.36 -12.45 -13.44
C LEU A 59 -6.03 -11.68 -12.30
N THR A 60 -5.92 -10.35 -12.33
CA THR A 60 -6.51 -9.48 -11.33
C THR A 60 -7.32 -8.37 -12.01
N SER A 61 -8.34 -7.87 -11.32
CA SER A 61 -9.18 -6.78 -11.81
C SER A 61 -9.87 -6.07 -10.65
N GLY A 62 -10.33 -4.83 -10.85
CA GLY A 62 -11.08 -4.09 -9.84
C GLY A 62 -10.60 -2.64 -9.70
N ARG A 63 -11.11 -1.94 -8.66
CA ARG A 63 -10.74 -0.55 -8.35
C ARG A 63 -9.66 -0.52 -7.25
N TRP A 64 -8.58 -1.23 -7.47
CA TRP A 64 -7.45 -1.39 -6.58
C TRP A 64 -6.21 -1.77 -7.40
N GLU A 65 -5.05 -1.81 -6.80
CA GLU A 65 -3.78 -2.02 -7.49
C GLU A 65 -3.09 -3.30 -7.06
N ALA A 66 -2.53 -4.03 -8.03
CA ALA A 66 -1.56 -5.08 -7.85
C ALA A 66 -0.16 -4.55 -8.18
N THR A 67 0.81 -4.74 -7.28
CA THR A 67 2.20 -4.32 -7.47
C THR A 67 3.15 -5.38 -6.90
N ARG A 68 4.46 -5.27 -7.14
CA ARG A 68 5.51 -6.12 -6.53
C ARG A 68 5.28 -7.62 -6.67
N VAL A 69 5.05 -8.07 -7.89
CA VAL A 69 4.73 -9.48 -8.17
C VAL A 69 5.94 -10.38 -7.96
N GLN A 70 5.72 -11.51 -7.28
CA GLN A 70 6.62 -12.66 -7.21
C GLN A 70 5.83 -13.93 -7.48
N TRP A 71 6.40 -14.83 -8.26
CA TRP A 71 5.78 -16.13 -8.54
C TRP A 71 6.31 -17.21 -7.61
N SER A 72 5.44 -18.15 -7.25
CA SER A 72 5.87 -19.38 -6.60
C SER A 72 6.90 -20.13 -7.46
N PRO A 73 7.82 -20.89 -6.87
CA PRO A 73 8.84 -21.61 -7.62
C PRO A 73 8.30 -22.56 -8.68
N ASP A 74 7.11 -23.11 -8.43
CA ASP A 74 6.39 -24.00 -9.37
C ASP A 74 5.57 -23.23 -10.43
N GLY A 75 5.49 -21.90 -10.34
CA GLY A 75 4.74 -21.05 -11.25
C GLY A 75 3.22 -21.17 -11.14
N ASN A 76 2.67 -21.78 -10.08
CA ASN A 76 1.26 -21.99 -9.92
C ASN A 76 0.51 -20.85 -9.22
N ALA A 77 1.22 -20.00 -8.48
CA ALA A 77 0.65 -18.87 -7.78
C ALA A 77 1.53 -17.61 -7.93
N ALA A 78 0.89 -16.47 -8.10
CA ALA A 78 1.50 -15.15 -8.01
C ALA A 78 1.16 -14.51 -6.65
N TYR A 79 2.18 -14.00 -5.98
CA TYR A 79 2.07 -13.17 -4.78
C TYR A 79 2.34 -11.72 -5.19
N PHE A 80 1.59 -10.79 -4.64
CA PHE A 80 1.71 -9.39 -5.01
C PHE A 80 1.18 -8.48 -3.89
N GLN A 81 1.63 -7.24 -3.86
CA GLN A 81 0.98 -6.24 -3.03
C GLN A 81 -0.36 -5.83 -3.63
N CYS A 82 -1.36 -5.65 -2.78
CA CYS A 82 -2.70 -5.24 -3.15
C CYS A 82 -3.28 -4.26 -2.12
N ASN A 83 -4.04 -3.28 -2.57
CA ASN A 83 -4.74 -2.33 -1.71
C ASN A 83 -6.27 -2.47 -1.80
N ARG A 84 -6.74 -3.73 -1.81
CA ARG A 84 -8.15 -4.09 -2.04
C ARG A 84 -9.11 -3.56 -0.97
N GLN A 85 -8.65 -3.49 0.27
CA GLN A 85 -9.47 -3.09 1.42
C GLN A 85 -9.52 -1.56 1.58
N SER A 86 -8.41 -0.90 1.34
CA SER A 86 -8.27 0.55 1.50
C SER A 86 -7.18 1.08 0.56
N PRO A 87 -7.38 2.20 -0.12
CA PRO A 87 -6.39 2.74 -1.04
C PRO A 87 -5.06 3.12 -0.38
N GLY A 88 -5.08 3.39 0.92
CA GLY A 88 -3.87 3.73 1.68
C GLY A 88 -3.20 2.54 2.36
N ASP A 89 -3.75 1.33 2.23
CA ASP A 89 -3.28 0.15 2.94
C ASP A 89 -2.96 -0.99 2.00
N TYR A 90 -1.72 -1.44 2.01
CA TYR A 90 -1.24 -2.50 1.15
C TYR A 90 -0.94 -3.74 1.96
N GLU A 91 -1.47 -4.85 1.48
CA GLU A 91 -1.28 -6.19 2.01
C GLU A 91 -0.60 -7.10 0.99
N VAL A 92 -0.22 -8.30 1.38
CA VAL A 92 0.16 -9.35 0.44
C VAL A 92 -1.08 -10.13 0.04
N CYS A 93 -1.33 -10.18 -1.26
CA CYS A 93 -2.36 -11.03 -1.89
C CYS A 93 -1.72 -12.14 -2.69
N ALA A 94 -2.47 -13.20 -2.94
CA ALA A 94 -2.10 -14.24 -3.89
C ALA A 94 -3.24 -14.57 -4.84
N VAL A 95 -2.88 -14.99 -6.07
CA VAL A 95 -3.81 -15.49 -7.08
C VAL A 95 -3.20 -16.71 -7.76
N GLY A 96 -4.02 -17.70 -8.05
CA GLY A 96 -3.59 -18.85 -8.85
C GLY A 96 -3.30 -18.46 -10.31
N ARG A 97 -2.44 -19.22 -10.97
CA ARG A 97 -2.08 -19.02 -12.38
C ARG A 97 -3.30 -18.96 -13.30
N GLU A 98 -4.39 -19.66 -12.95
CA GLU A 98 -5.63 -19.65 -13.72
C GLU A 98 -6.52 -18.43 -13.47
N GLY A 99 -6.13 -17.54 -12.56
CA GLY A 99 -6.87 -16.31 -12.26
C GLY A 99 -8.06 -16.51 -11.33
N SER A 100 -8.15 -17.65 -10.68
CA SER A 100 -9.24 -17.95 -9.74
C SER A 100 -8.85 -17.56 -8.30
N GLY A 101 -9.80 -16.95 -7.59
CA GLY A 101 -9.76 -16.80 -6.14
C GLY A 101 -8.57 -16.01 -5.59
N ILE A 102 -8.61 -14.67 -5.74
CA ILE A 102 -7.64 -13.81 -5.04
C ILE A 102 -7.83 -13.98 -3.54
N ARG A 103 -6.73 -14.31 -2.83
CA ARG A 103 -6.68 -14.48 -1.38
C ARG A 103 -5.85 -13.38 -0.75
N ASP A 104 -6.29 -12.86 0.37
CA ASP A 104 -5.48 -12.00 1.22
C ASP A 104 -4.60 -12.91 2.09
N ILE A 105 -3.29 -12.75 2.01
CA ILE A 105 -2.31 -13.59 2.72
C ILE A 105 -1.95 -12.95 4.06
N THR A 106 -1.88 -11.62 4.08
CA THR A 106 -1.62 -10.85 5.30
C THR A 106 -2.83 -9.97 5.63
N ALA A 107 -2.93 -9.60 6.90
CA ALA A 107 -3.80 -8.55 7.42
C ALA A 107 -2.95 -7.71 8.38
N LEU A 108 -1.97 -7.02 7.80
CA LEU A 108 -1.00 -6.17 8.50
C LEU A 108 -1.15 -4.76 7.96
N ASP A 109 -1.21 -3.77 8.80
CA ASP A 109 -1.18 -2.40 8.32
C ASP A 109 0.12 -2.13 7.54
N GLY A 110 0.00 -1.51 6.37
CA GLY A 110 1.10 -0.90 5.65
C GLY A 110 2.24 -1.82 5.23
N VAL A 111 1.96 -2.91 4.55
CA VAL A 111 3.01 -3.73 3.92
C VAL A 111 3.80 -2.90 2.92
N GLU A 112 5.12 -2.86 3.08
CA GLU A 112 6.04 -2.11 2.21
C GLU A 112 6.71 -3.01 1.18
N ASP A 113 7.01 -4.25 1.58
CA ASP A 113 7.69 -5.22 0.74
C ASP A 113 7.50 -6.65 1.28
N PHE A 114 7.76 -7.61 0.43
CA PHE A 114 7.80 -9.01 0.83
C PHE A 114 8.76 -9.80 -0.05
N THR A 115 9.20 -10.94 0.44
CA THR A 115 10.00 -11.90 -0.31
C THR A 115 9.50 -13.31 -0.01
N LEU A 116 9.23 -14.05 -1.07
CA LEU A 116 8.89 -15.46 -0.97
C LEU A 116 10.16 -16.29 -0.70
N SER A 117 10.05 -17.27 0.21
CA SER A 117 11.15 -18.20 0.48
C SER A 117 11.49 -19.04 -0.77
N PRO A 118 12.72 -19.53 -0.91
CA PRO A 118 13.12 -20.28 -2.09
C PRO A 118 12.29 -21.56 -2.34
N ASP A 119 11.75 -22.15 -1.29
CA ASP A 119 10.86 -23.31 -1.35
C ASP A 119 9.38 -22.95 -1.55
N GLY A 120 9.05 -21.65 -1.53
CA GLY A 120 7.69 -21.13 -1.71
C GLY A 120 6.78 -21.30 -0.49
N SER A 121 7.30 -21.77 0.66
CA SER A 121 6.47 -22.09 1.82
C SER A 121 6.17 -20.91 2.73
N LYS A 122 7.00 -19.87 2.72
CA LYS A 122 6.91 -18.71 3.63
C LYS A 122 7.13 -17.39 2.92
N LEU A 123 6.60 -16.34 3.52
CA LEU A 123 6.87 -14.95 3.15
C LEU A 123 7.61 -14.25 4.30
N LEU A 124 8.72 -13.63 3.97
CA LEU A 124 9.33 -12.58 4.80
C LEU A 124 8.67 -11.26 4.40
N VAL A 125 8.02 -10.60 5.34
CA VAL A 125 7.26 -9.37 5.10
C VAL A 125 7.90 -8.21 5.85
N ARG A 126 8.10 -7.10 5.16
CA ARG A 126 8.45 -5.81 5.77
C ARG A 126 7.20 -4.93 5.79
N HIS A 127 6.73 -4.60 6.98
CA HIS A 127 5.52 -3.83 7.19
C HIS A 127 5.72 -2.74 8.25
N SER A 128 4.86 -1.76 8.22
CA SER A 128 4.89 -0.63 9.16
C SER A 128 3.48 -0.10 9.40
N SER A 129 3.33 0.73 10.43
CA SER A 129 2.11 1.52 10.60
C SER A 129 2.46 2.96 10.96
N ALA A 130 1.48 3.83 11.11
CA ALA A 130 1.71 5.25 11.34
C ALA A 130 2.77 5.56 12.40
N TYR A 131 2.80 4.78 13.50
CA TYR A 131 3.77 4.93 14.59
C TYR A 131 4.53 3.63 14.90
N MET A 132 4.64 2.78 13.92
CA MET A 132 5.52 1.63 13.95
C MET A 132 6.43 1.67 12.73
N PRO A 133 7.71 2.04 12.89
CA PRO A 133 8.66 2.02 11.78
C PRO A 133 8.79 0.59 11.23
N PRO A 134 9.31 0.41 10.01
CA PRO A 134 9.36 -0.89 9.35
C PRO A 134 9.91 -2.01 10.23
N GLN A 135 9.13 -3.09 10.32
CA GLN A 135 9.45 -4.31 11.03
C GLN A 135 9.49 -5.49 10.06
N LEU A 136 10.19 -6.54 10.45
CA LEU A 136 10.20 -7.81 9.74
C LEU A 136 9.28 -8.81 10.44
N SER A 137 8.50 -9.52 9.64
CA SER A 137 7.63 -10.61 10.07
C SER A 137 7.70 -11.77 9.10
N VAL A 138 7.37 -12.96 9.57
CA VAL A 138 7.22 -14.16 8.75
C VAL A 138 5.78 -14.66 8.85
N VAL A 139 5.25 -15.08 7.72
CA VAL A 139 3.94 -15.72 7.59
C VAL A 139 4.05 -16.89 6.61
N ASP A 140 3.22 -17.90 6.77
CA ASP A 140 3.14 -18.99 5.79
C ASP A 140 2.58 -18.46 4.46
N ALA A 141 3.03 -19.03 3.34
CA ALA A 141 2.61 -18.56 2.01
C ALA A 141 1.10 -18.76 1.75
N ASP A 142 0.46 -19.65 2.50
CA ASP A 142 -0.98 -19.82 2.49
C ASP A 142 -1.75 -18.87 3.42
N GLY A 143 -1.03 -18.03 4.15
CA GLY A 143 -1.57 -17.12 5.16
C GLY A 143 -1.59 -17.73 6.56
N GLY A 144 -2.23 -17.04 7.50
CA GLY A 144 -2.37 -17.49 8.87
C GLY A 144 -1.65 -16.59 9.87
N GLN A 145 -1.10 -17.19 10.93
CA GLN A 145 -0.47 -16.43 12.01
C GLN A 145 0.83 -15.77 11.55
N VAL A 146 0.90 -14.45 11.73
CA VAL A 146 2.10 -13.67 11.48
C VAL A 146 3.01 -13.68 12.72
N SER A 147 4.28 -14.01 12.51
CA SER A 147 5.31 -13.99 13.54
C SER A 147 6.22 -12.78 13.33
N GLN A 148 6.07 -11.76 14.16
CA GLN A 148 6.94 -10.59 14.12
C GLN A 148 8.33 -10.94 14.64
N LEU A 149 9.37 -10.62 13.87
CA LEU A 149 10.77 -10.93 14.18
C LEU A 149 11.50 -9.76 14.84
N THR A 150 11.10 -8.51 14.53
CA THR A 150 11.79 -7.32 15.02
C THR A 150 10.82 -6.34 15.68
N ASP A 151 11.31 -5.54 16.61
CA ASP A 151 10.70 -4.31 17.09
C ASP A 151 11.80 -3.27 17.30
N THR A 152 11.96 -2.37 16.35
CA THR A 152 13.03 -1.38 16.32
C THR A 152 12.72 -0.13 17.13
N ARG A 153 11.53 -0.03 17.72
CA ARG A 153 11.12 1.13 18.52
C ARG A 153 11.87 1.17 19.84
N THR A 154 12.43 2.33 20.18
CA THR A 154 13.06 2.56 21.50
C THR A 154 12.02 2.62 22.62
N ALA A 155 12.45 2.44 23.86
CA ALA A 155 11.59 2.59 25.03
C ALA A 155 10.99 4.02 25.11
N ASP A 156 11.79 5.06 24.83
CA ASP A 156 11.31 6.44 24.77
C ASP A 156 10.22 6.63 23.71
N PHE A 157 10.40 6.08 22.51
CA PHE A 157 9.38 6.14 21.46
C PHE A 157 8.06 5.48 21.90
N LYS A 158 8.15 4.31 22.54
CA LYS A 158 6.98 3.57 23.03
C LYS A 158 6.26 4.25 24.18
N SER A 159 6.97 5.04 25.00
CA SER A 159 6.38 5.77 26.13
C SER A 159 5.58 7.01 25.73
N ARG A 160 5.72 7.47 24.49
CA ARG A 160 5.01 8.67 23.99
C ARG A 160 3.58 8.37 23.61
N THR A 161 2.71 9.33 23.83
CA THR A 161 1.33 9.27 23.35
C THR A 161 1.30 9.70 21.87
N TRP A 162 0.96 8.74 21.01
CA TRP A 162 0.81 8.97 19.58
C TRP A 162 -0.69 9.00 19.22
N ILE A 163 -1.09 9.99 18.44
CA ILE A 163 -2.47 10.14 17.99
C ILE A 163 -2.59 9.53 16.60
N GLN A 164 -3.28 8.39 16.53
CA GLN A 164 -3.43 7.65 15.27
C GLN A 164 -4.23 8.47 14.26
N PRO A 165 -3.69 8.70 13.05
CA PRO A 165 -4.44 9.33 11.98
C PRO A 165 -5.54 8.41 11.45
N GLN A 166 -6.59 9.01 10.94
CA GLN A 166 -7.67 8.30 10.24
C GLN A 166 -7.60 8.62 8.75
N ILE A 167 -7.76 7.63 7.90
CA ILE A 167 -7.95 7.85 6.47
C ILE A 167 -9.43 8.18 6.25
N VAL A 168 -9.70 9.37 5.73
CA VAL A 168 -11.05 9.89 5.53
C VAL A 168 -11.35 10.17 4.07
N GLN A 169 -12.62 10.10 3.73
CA GLN A 169 -13.11 10.42 2.40
C GLN A 169 -13.67 11.84 2.38
N VAL A 170 -13.23 12.64 1.43
CA VAL A 170 -13.70 14.01 1.21
C VAL A 170 -14.29 14.09 -0.20
N PRO A 171 -15.60 14.37 -0.33
CA PRO A 171 -16.21 14.52 -1.64
C PRO A 171 -15.71 15.78 -2.33
N SER A 172 -15.23 15.65 -3.56
CA SER A 172 -14.83 16.79 -4.37
C SER A 172 -16.03 17.53 -4.92
N LYS A 173 -16.05 18.86 -4.77
CA LYS A 173 -17.04 19.73 -5.41
C LYS A 173 -16.71 20.06 -6.87
N HIS A 174 -15.55 19.64 -7.36
CA HIS A 174 -15.03 19.98 -8.69
C HIS A 174 -14.94 18.77 -9.63
N GLY A 175 -15.73 17.72 -9.39
CA GLY A 175 -15.83 16.57 -10.28
C GLY A 175 -14.70 15.53 -10.15
N ALA A 176 -13.78 15.67 -9.20
CA ALA A 176 -12.72 14.70 -8.96
C ALA A 176 -13.19 13.44 -8.19
N GLY A 177 -14.50 13.31 -7.94
CA GLY A 177 -15.05 12.19 -7.17
C GLY A 177 -14.68 12.28 -5.69
N THR A 178 -14.23 11.18 -5.10
CA THR A 178 -13.78 11.12 -3.71
C THR A 178 -12.28 11.40 -3.64
N ILE A 179 -11.89 12.33 -2.78
CA ILE A 179 -10.51 12.59 -2.40
C ILE A 179 -10.27 11.91 -1.05
N TRP A 180 -9.13 11.28 -0.91
CA TRP A 180 -8.70 10.68 0.35
C TRP A 180 -7.76 11.62 1.08
N GLY A 181 -7.92 11.72 2.40
CA GLY A 181 -7.08 12.54 3.26
C GLY A 181 -6.71 11.79 4.54
N LYS A 182 -5.65 12.21 5.19
CA LYS A 182 -5.25 11.76 6.52
C LYS A 182 -5.68 12.80 7.55
N PHE A 183 -6.52 12.38 8.48
CA PHE A 183 -7.14 13.22 9.48
C PHE A 183 -6.53 12.95 10.85
N TYR A 184 -5.93 13.97 11.45
CA TYR A 184 -5.38 13.93 12.80
C TYR A 184 -6.22 14.84 13.69
N ALA A 185 -6.78 14.30 14.75
CA ALA A 185 -7.64 15.03 15.67
C ALA A 185 -7.47 14.54 17.11
N PRO A 186 -7.83 15.36 18.11
CA PRO A 186 -7.96 14.86 19.49
C PRO A 186 -8.85 13.63 19.55
N ALA A 187 -8.56 12.72 20.46
CA ALA A 187 -9.32 11.47 20.62
C ALA A 187 -10.83 11.70 20.84
N THR A 188 -11.17 12.83 21.43
CA THR A 188 -12.58 13.25 21.64
C THR A 188 -12.75 14.67 21.14
N LEU A 189 -13.66 14.85 20.20
CA LEU A 189 -14.11 16.16 19.75
C LEU A 189 -15.35 16.56 20.54
N GLU A 190 -15.29 17.72 21.20
CA GLU A 190 -16.40 18.24 22.00
C GLU A 190 -17.50 18.77 21.09
N PRO A 191 -18.76 18.36 21.24
CA PRO A 191 -19.86 18.88 20.45
C PRO A 191 -19.99 20.40 20.59
N GLY A 192 -20.12 21.09 19.44
CA GLY A 192 -20.26 22.54 19.40
C GLY A 192 -18.97 23.35 19.55
N ARG A 193 -17.88 22.74 19.91
CA ARG A 193 -16.56 23.39 19.95
C ARG A 193 -16.01 23.53 18.54
N LYS A 194 -15.44 24.71 18.24
CA LYS A 194 -14.70 24.98 17.02
C LYS A 194 -13.21 24.70 17.27
N TYR A 195 -12.61 23.93 16.38
CA TYR A 195 -11.17 23.61 16.41
C TYR A 195 -10.48 24.34 15.26
N PRO A 196 -9.31 24.92 15.48
CA PRO A 196 -8.51 25.43 14.37
C PRO A 196 -8.01 24.24 13.52
N ILE A 197 -8.04 24.42 12.20
CA ILE A 197 -7.61 23.37 11.25
C ILE A 197 -6.35 23.83 10.54
N VAL A 198 -5.37 22.95 10.49
CA VAL A 198 -4.17 23.09 9.65
C VAL A 198 -4.31 22.12 8.49
N MET A 199 -4.22 22.62 7.27
CA MET A 199 -4.12 21.78 6.07
C MET A 199 -2.66 21.64 5.68
N PHE A 200 -2.20 20.41 5.56
CA PHE A 200 -0.90 20.10 5.02
C PHE A 200 -1.07 19.62 3.57
N VAL A 201 -0.41 20.32 2.65
CA VAL A 201 -0.44 19.97 1.23
C VAL A 201 1.00 19.77 0.77
N HIS A 202 1.35 18.52 0.48
CA HIS A 202 2.68 18.21 -0.02
C HIS A 202 2.82 18.57 -1.51
N GLY A 203 4.06 18.83 -1.93
CA GLY A 203 4.43 18.94 -3.34
C GLY A 203 4.81 17.59 -3.94
N ALA A 204 5.43 17.63 -5.11
CA ALA A 204 6.00 16.49 -5.83
C ALA A 204 4.96 15.37 -6.10
N GLY A 205 4.46 15.29 -7.33
CA GLY A 205 3.41 14.35 -7.73
C GLY A 205 3.73 12.85 -7.55
N TYR A 206 4.93 12.52 -7.07
CA TYR A 206 5.34 11.16 -6.73
C TYR A 206 5.23 10.83 -5.24
N LEU A 207 4.81 11.78 -4.40
CA LEU A 207 4.56 11.54 -2.97
C LEU A 207 3.09 11.17 -2.74
N GLN A 208 2.88 10.22 -1.86
CA GLN A 208 1.56 9.85 -1.35
C GLN A 208 1.62 9.79 0.17
N ASN A 209 0.92 10.72 0.83
CA ASN A 209 0.86 10.78 2.29
C ASN A 209 -0.31 9.98 2.86
N VAL A 210 -1.39 9.82 2.09
CA VAL A 210 -2.55 9.04 2.50
C VAL A 210 -2.21 7.56 2.46
N SER A 211 -1.56 7.10 3.51
CA SER A 211 -1.08 5.73 3.65
C SER A 211 -1.12 5.30 5.12
N ALA A 212 -1.42 4.03 5.36
CA ALA A 212 -1.34 3.42 6.68
C ALA A 212 0.11 3.18 7.14
N ARG A 213 1.08 3.24 6.22
CA ARG A 213 2.50 3.01 6.51
C ARG A 213 3.12 4.07 7.39
N TYR A 214 4.26 3.73 7.97
CA TYR A 214 5.17 4.70 8.58
C TYR A 214 5.61 5.72 7.51
N PRO A 215 5.47 7.03 7.76
CA PRO A 215 5.73 8.02 6.73
C PRO A 215 7.23 8.16 6.41
N ASN A 216 7.55 8.42 5.16
CA ASN A 216 8.92 8.70 4.73
C ASN A 216 9.51 9.93 5.46
N TYR A 217 8.66 10.90 5.77
CA TYR A 217 9.02 12.12 6.49
C TYR A 217 8.34 12.14 7.86
N PHE A 218 8.84 11.31 8.77
CA PHE A 218 8.25 11.17 10.11
C PHE A 218 8.22 12.49 10.90
N ARG A 219 9.13 13.43 10.60
CA ARG A 219 9.15 14.77 11.22
C ARG A 219 7.84 15.53 10.99
N GLU A 220 7.24 15.45 9.80
CA GLU A 220 5.96 16.10 9.51
C GLU A 220 4.85 15.46 10.35
N GLN A 221 4.79 14.15 10.43
CA GLN A 221 3.82 13.45 11.27
C GLN A 221 4.02 13.75 12.77
N MET A 222 5.27 13.89 13.24
CA MET A 222 5.54 14.34 14.59
C MET A 222 5.01 15.76 14.84
N PHE A 223 5.15 16.65 13.86
CA PHE A 223 4.60 17.99 13.94
C PHE A 223 3.08 18.00 13.93
N HIS A 224 2.44 17.18 13.10
CA HIS A 224 0.99 16.98 13.13
C HIS A 224 0.51 16.48 14.51
N ASN A 225 1.21 15.50 15.08
CA ASN A 225 0.91 15.01 16.43
C ASN A 225 1.04 16.10 17.50
N LEU A 226 2.07 16.94 17.41
CA LEU A 226 2.24 18.08 18.32
C LEU A 226 1.08 19.08 18.19
N LEU A 227 0.69 19.44 16.97
CA LEU A 227 -0.44 20.33 16.73
C LEU A 227 -1.73 19.81 17.35
N VAL A 228 -2.01 18.50 17.18
CA VAL A 228 -3.22 17.90 17.75
C VAL A 228 -3.17 17.90 19.29
N GLN A 229 -2.03 17.69 19.90
CA GLN A 229 -1.85 17.83 21.36
C GLN A 229 -2.09 19.28 21.85
N GLN A 230 -1.92 20.26 20.98
CA GLN A 230 -2.24 21.66 21.24
C GLN A 230 -3.70 22.03 20.88
N GLY A 231 -4.53 21.06 20.52
CA GLY A 231 -5.95 21.26 20.25
C GLY A 231 -6.28 21.66 18.81
N TYR A 232 -5.37 21.48 17.88
CA TYR A 232 -5.64 21.66 16.45
C TYR A 232 -6.18 20.36 15.84
N ILE A 233 -6.82 20.49 14.69
CA ILE A 233 -7.04 19.39 13.74
C ILE A 233 -6.06 19.55 12.59
N VAL A 234 -5.50 18.46 12.09
CA VAL A 234 -4.67 18.48 10.89
C VAL A 234 -5.33 17.60 9.83
N LEU A 235 -5.41 18.11 8.61
CA LEU A 235 -5.83 17.38 7.41
C LEU A 235 -4.65 17.39 6.42
N ASP A 236 -4.16 16.18 6.08
CA ASP A 236 -3.05 15.89 5.17
C ASP A 236 -3.56 15.10 3.96
#